data_b2e81308a80836c6d441d47078af4621
#
_entry.id   b2e81308a80836c6d441d47078af4621
#
_cell.length_a   1.000
_cell.length_b   1.000
_cell.length_c   1.000
_cell.angle_alpha   90.00
_cell.angle_beta   90.00
_cell.angle_gamma   90.00
#
_symmetry.space_group_name_H-M   'P 1'
#
loop_
_entity.id
_entity.type
_entity.pdbx_description
1 polymer ?
#
loop_
_entity_poly.entity_id
_entity_poly.type
_entity_poly.pdbx_seq_one_letter_code
_entity_poly.pdbx_strand_id
1 'polypeptide(L)'
;VIRDLEPSLADIADTAAELAELRDTADQSLRRAWAVERTRSLLGESSPAFDEQLWHSVVQMGWPDVLLDEAYGGGGGGLRELCVLAEAAGAVALPVPLASAAAAAWCAQSRTSGIALILDDVGATADGDGVSGAWPLVPYGDIADRLVVLARRSGESVLGVTSIGAPGVRRQREKPLDHSPAASITLENAHLDVLASGSDAVARHRAGVNRYRLATVAELIGLASAANAAAVEYAKVRVTFGRPIGARQAIKHRLVDQRSTIEIARALVNRAADATELGHPDADALVSLAVFWAIDSLRRVPEGATQVFGGIAYTWEHDAHVYLRQAATRSAALGSRAQHRTVVANWLRSRRAPK
;
A
#
# COMPACT_ATOMS: atom_id res chain seq x y z
N VAL A 1 -18.29 -22.68 -9.72
CA VAL A 1 -18.21 -21.49 -8.86
C VAL A 1 -16.99 -20.62 -9.16
N ILE A 2 -15.96 -21.11 -9.86
CA ILE A 2 -14.82 -20.29 -10.35
C ILE A 2 -15.06 -19.81 -11.80
N ARG A 3 -15.98 -20.44 -12.53
CA ARG A 3 -16.27 -20.15 -13.95
C ARG A 3 -17.02 -18.85 -14.22
N ASP A 4 -17.73 -18.31 -13.23
CA ASP A 4 -18.58 -17.12 -13.43
C ASP A 4 -17.81 -15.78 -13.30
N LEU A 5 -16.48 -15.82 -13.19
CA LEU A 5 -15.58 -14.66 -13.12
C LEU A 5 -14.59 -14.59 -14.28
N GLU A 6 -14.79 -15.37 -15.35
CA GLU A 6 -13.86 -15.34 -16.48
C GLU A 6 -14.39 -14.32 -17.52
N PRO A 7 -13.77 -13.11 -17.59
CA PRO A 7 -13.93 -12.23 -18.74
C PRO A 7 -13.49 -13.00 -20.01
N SER A 8 -13.96 -12.60 -21.18
CA SER A 8 -13.51 -13.22 -22.41
C SER A 8 -11.98 -13.11 -22.57
N LEU A 9 -11.35 -14.01 -23.31
CA LEU A 9 -9.92 -13.91 -23.58
C LEU A 9 -9.55 -12.60 -24.30
N ALA A 10 -10.46 -12.01 -25.05
CA ALA A 10 -10.28 -10.69 -25.67
C ALA A 10 -10.28 -9.58 -24.63
N ASP A 11 -11.26 -9.55 -23.70
CA ASP A 11 -11.33 -8.55 -22.63
C ASP A 11 -10.10 -8.61 -21.71
N ILE A 12 -9.60 -9.83 -21.43
CA ILE A 12 -8.34 -10.02 -20.65
C ILE A 12 -7.15 -9.44 -21.41
N ALA A 13 -7.06 -9.65 -22.71
CA ALA A 13 -5.95 -9.20 -23.53
C ALA A 13 -5.93 -7.66 -23.64
N ASP A 14 -7.08 -7.03 -23.85
CA ASP A 14 -7.23 -5.58 -23.95
C ASP A 14 -6.88 -4.91 -22.60
N THR A 15 -7.44 -5.39 -21.50
CA THR A 15 -7.11 -4.89 -20.15
C THR A 15 -5.62 -5.08 -19.81
N ALA A 16 -4.99 -6.18 -20.23
CA ALA A 16 -3.58 -6.40 -19.98
C ALA A 16 -2.69 -5.42 -20.77
N ALA A 17 -3.08 -5.07 -22.00
CA ALA A 17 -2.37 -4.08 -22.81
C ALA A 17 -2.47 -2.67 -22.21
N GLU A 18 -3.67 -2.26 -21.79
CA GLU A 18 -3.92 -0.97 -21.13
C GLU A 18 -3.12 -0.82 -19.82
N LEU A 19 -3.10 -1.85 -18.99
CA LEU A 19 -2.32 -1.87 -17.74
C LEU A 19 -0.81 -1.84 -18.00
N ALA A 20 -0.32 -2.45 -19.10
CA ALA A 20 1.07 -2.37 -19.50
C ALA A 20 1.45 -0.95 -19.96
N GLU A 21 0.61 -0.30 -20.75
CA GLU A 21 0.81 1.09 -21.17
C GLU A 21 0.79 2.06 -19.97
N LEU A 22 -0.14 1.87 -19.04
CA LEU A 22 -0.19 2.65 -17.80
C LEU A 22 1.09 2.48 -16.97
N ARG A 23 1.59 1.23 -16.86
CA ARG A 23 2.86 0.94 -16.18
C ARG A 23 4.03 1.67 -16.82
N ASP A 24 4.17 1.55 -18.14
CA ASP A 24 5.27 2.19 -18.87
C ASP A 24 5.22 3.71 -18.72
N THR A 25 4.03 4.29 -18.78
CA THR A 25 3.81 5.74 -18.60
C THR A 25 4.16 6.19 -17.17
N ALA A 26 3.72 5.44 -16.16
CA ALA A 26 4.02 5.72 -14.75
C ALA A 26 5.53 5.61 -14.48
N ASP A 27 6.16 4.55 -14.93
CA ASP A 27 7.61 4.32 -14.78
C ASP A 27 8.42 5.43 -15.45
N GLN A 28 8.05 5.85 -16.68
CA GLN A 28 8.73 6.94 -17.38
C GLN A 28 8.56 8.29 -16.66
N SER A 29 7.35 8.58 -16.18
CA SER A 29 7.05 9.81 -15.46
C SER A 29 7.85 9.89 -14.17
N LEU A 30 7.89 8.81 -13.39
CA LEU A 30 8.64 8.75 -12.14
C LEU A 30 10.15 8.78 -12.35
N ARG A 31 10.70 8.04 -13.32
CA ARG A 31 12.16 8.09 -13.62
C ARG A 31 12.64 9.46 -14.01
N ARG A 32 11.79 10.30 -14.61
CA ARG A 32 12.12 11.69 -14.95
C ARG A 32 11.98 12.64 -13.75
N ALA A 33 10.98 12.41 -12.91
CA ALA A 33 10.64 13.31 -11.81
C ALA A 33 11.33 12.96 -10.50
N TRP A 34 11.63 11.67 -10.27
CA TRP A 34 12.10 11.17 -9.00
C TRP A 34 13.11 10.04 -9.11
N ALA A 35 14.21 10.18 -8.41
CA ALA A 35 15.22 9.14 -8.25
C ALA A 35 15.29 8.72 -6.77
N VAL A 36 15.61 7.46 -6.49
CA VAL A 36 15.70 6.91 -5.11
C VAL A 36 16.69 7.66 -4.23
N GLU A 37 17.73 8.26 -4.84
CA GLU A 37 18.70 9.12 -4.17
C GLU A 37 18.04 10.34 -3.51
N ARG A 38 16.96 10.86 -4.09
CA ARG A 38 16.18 11.96 -3.47
C ARG A 38 15.45 11.46 -2.23
N THR A 39 14.86 10.26 -2.27
CA THR A 39 14.27 9.64 -1.07
C THR A 39 15.36 9.44 0.00
N ARG A 40 16.55 8.94 -0.37
CA ARG A 40 17.69 8.81 0.54
C ARG A 40 18.06 10.13 1.20
N SER A 41 18.09 11.23 0.45
CA SER A 41 18.40 12.55 1.00
C SER A 41 17.37 13.07 2.02
N LEU A 42 16.11 12.61 1.93
CA LEU A 42 15.05 12.95 2.87
C LEU A 42 15.09 12.14 4.17
N LEU A 43 15.89 11.05 4.22
CA LEU A 43 16.00 10.22 5.43
C LEU A 43 16.83 10.84 6.56
N GLY A 44 17.14 12.13 6.50
CA GLY A 44 17.85 12.87 7.54
C GLY A 44 17.05 12.93 8.85
N GLU A 45 17.76 13.10 9.99
CA GLU A 45 17.15 13.07 11.34
C GLU A 45 16.20 14.26 11.62
N SER A 46 16.34 15.37 10.91
CA SER A 46 15.68 16.64 11.22
C SER A 46 14.36 16.88 10.48
N SER A 47 14.05 16.10 9.46
CA SER A 47 12.83 16.26 8.65
C SER A 47 12.14 14.92 8.41
N PRO A 48 10.79 14.88 8.31
CA PRO A 48 10.14 13.68 7.83
C PRO A 48 10.50 13.44 6.35
N ALA A 49 10.63 12.18 5.97
CA ALA A 49 10.84 11.79 4.57
C ALA A 49 9.53 11.99 3.77
N PHE A 50 9.28 13.22 3.38
CA PHE A 50 8.13 13.65 2.58
C PHE A 50 8.53 14.87 1.74
N ASP A 51 8.04 14.93 0.52
CA ASP A 51 8.24 16.05 -0.40
C ASP A 51 6.87 16.54 -0.87
N GLU A 52 6.51 17.76 -0.45
CA GLU A 52 5.20 18.36 -0.73
C GLU A 52 5.02 18.67 -2.22
N GLN A 53 6.07 19.07 -2.93
CA GLN A 53 6.00 19.36 -4.36
C GLN A 53 5.78 18.08 -5.16
N LEU A 54 6.43 16.99 -4.74
CA LEU A 54 6.19 15.67 -5.31
C LEU A 54 4.75 15.23 -5.08
N TRP A 55 4.22 15.39 -3.86
CA TRP A 55 2.82 15.07 -3.57
C TRP A 55 1.87 15.87 -4.46
N HIS A 56 2.07 17.17 -4.59
CA HIS A 56 1.27 17.99 -5.51
C HIS A 56 1.33 17.48 -6.95
N SER A 57 2.50 17.07 -7.43
CA SER A 57 2.64 16.49 -8.77
C SER A 57 1.86 15.19 -8.93
N VAL A 58 1.88 14.31 -7.92
CA VAL A 58 1.12 13.05 -7.89
C VAL A 58 -0.39 13.32 -7.89
N VAL A 59 -0.85 14.33 -7.16
CA VAL A 59 -2.26 14.77 -7.16
C VAL A 59 -2.66 15.37 -8.52
N GLN A 60 -1.80 16.20 -9.14
CA GLN A 60 -2.06 16.75 -10.47
C GLN A 60 -2.15 15.67 -11.56
N MET A 61 -1.40 14.59 -11.44
CA MET A 61 -1.51 13.42 -12.32
C MET A 61 -2.79 12.60 -12.08
N GLY A 62 -3.60 12.92 -11.07
CA GLY A 62 -4.84 12.23 -10.74
C GLY A 62 -4.66 10.87 -10.05
N TRP A 63 -3.46 10.49 -9.63
CA TRP A 63 -3.19 9.18 -9.07
C TRP A 63 -4.00 8.84 -7.82
N PRO A 64 -4.17 9.74 -6.82
CA PRO A 64 -5.01 9.47 -5.66
C PRO A 64 -6.50 9.35 -5.99
N ASP A 65 -6.92 9.92 -7.12
CA ASP A 65 -8.32 9.96 -7.54
C ASP A 65 -8.65 8.89 -8.61
N VAL A 66 -7.70 7.97 -8.89
CA VAL A 66 -7.85 6.95 -9.95
C VAL A 66 -9.06 6.03 -9.71
N LEU A 67 -9.39 5.75 -8.46
CA LEU A 67 -10.54 4.91 -8.07
C LEU A 67 -11.89 5.65 -8.06
N LEU A 68 -11.89 6.96 -8.24
CA LEU A 68 -13.12 7.73 -8.24
C LEU A 68 -13.80 7.65 -9.60
N ASP A 69 -15.12 7.47 -9.58
CA ASP A 69 -15.96 7.63 -10.75
C ASP A 69 -15.84 9.04 -11.34
N GLU A 70 -16.00 9.16 -12.65
CA GLU A 70 -16.00 10.45 -13.37
C GLU A 70 -17.05 11.42 -12.82
N ALA A 71 -18.18 10.90 -12.32
CA ALA A 71 -19.22 11.70 -11.67
C ALA A 71 -18.73 12.47 -10.44
N TYR A 72 -17.67 11.96 -9.78
CA TYR A 72 -16.99 12.63 -8.67
C TYR A 72 -15.70 13.33 -9.09
N GLY A 73 -15.46 13.45 -10.39
CA GLY A 73 -14.29 14.11 -10.98
C GLY A 73 -13.01 13.25 -10.94
N GLY A 74 -13.14 11.93 -10.81
CA GLY A 74 -12.03 10.98 -10.87
C GLY A 74 -11.72 10.50 -12.28
N GLY A 75 -10.81 9.53 -12.38
CA GLY A 75 -10.38 8.92 -13.64
C GLY A 75 -11.21 7.72 -14.08
N GLY A 76 -12.16 7.25 -13.26
CA GLY A 76 -12.97 6.05 -13.55
C GLY A 76 -12.18 4.74 -13.63
N GLY A 77 -10.93 4.74 -13.15
CA GLY A 77 -10.09 3.54 -13.12
C GLY A 77 -10.43 2.59 -11.97
N GLY A 78 -9.90 1.38 -12.03
CA GLY A 78 -10.12 0.33 -11.06
C GLY A 78 -8.94 0.11 -10.11
N LEU A 79 -9.08 -0.92 -9.30
CA LEU A 79 -8.08 -1.27 -8.30
C LEU A 79 -6.80 -1.85 -8.94
N ARG A 80 -6.89 -2.41 -10.15
CA ARG A 80 -5.70 -2.85 -10.89
C ARG A 80 -4.84 -1.67 -11.32
N GLU A 81 -5.45 -0.60 -11.81
CA GLU A 81 -4.77 0.64 -12.18
C GLU A 81 -4.08 1.25 -10.96
N LEU A 82 -4.78 1.34 -9.83
CA LEU A 82 -4.15 1.79 -8.57
C LEU A 82 -2.96 0.91 -8.18
N CYS A 83 -3.06 -0.42 -8.29
CA CYS A 83 -1.96 -1.33 -7.98
C CYS A 83 -0.77 -1.13 -8.92
N VAL A 84 -0.99 -0.86 -10.21
CA VAL A 84 0.08 -0.53 -11.15
C VAL A 84 0.80 0.76 -10.77
N LEU A 85 0.06 1.83 -10.46
CA LEU A 85 0.61 3.11 -10.02
C LEU A 85 1.38 2.96 -8.68
N ALA A 86 0.83 2.20 -7.75
CA ALA A 86 1.46 1.93 -6.45
C ALA A 86 2.74 1.10 -6.60
N GLU A 87 2.76 0.12 -7.50
CA GLU A 87 3.97 -0.66 -7.80
C GLU A 87 5.07 0.23 -8.41
N ALA A 88 4.73 1.11 -9.35
CA ALA A 88 5.65 2.08 -9.93
C ALA A 88 6.19 3.06 -8.86
N ALA A 89 5.33 3.56 -7.97
CA ALA A 89 5.73 4.40 -6.84
C ALA A 89 6.70 3.66 -5.89
N GLY A 90 6.42 2.40 -5.57
CA GLY A 90 7.29 1.55 -4.78
C GLY A 90 8.66 1.32 -5.43
N ALA A 91 8.73 1.14 -6.75
CA ALA A 91 9.97 0.89 -7.46
C ALA A 91 11.01 2.03 -7.32
N VAL A 92 10.56 3.27 -7.15
CA VAL A 92 11.42 4.44 -6.87
C VAL A 92 11.41 4.85 -5.40
N ALA A 93 10.85 4.01 -4.52
CA ALA A 93 10.71 4.27 -3.08
C ALA A 93 10.05 5.64 -2.80
N LEU A 94 8.96 5.97 -3.51
CA LEU A 94 8.28 7.25 -3.46
C LEU A 94 7.74 7.54 -2.05
N PRO A 95 8.10 8.66 -1.41
CA PRO A 95 7.72 8.94 -0.03
C PRO A 95 6.40 9.74 0.04
N VAL A 96 5.29 9.17 -0.47
CA VAL A 96 3.96 9.81 -0.48
C VAL A 96 2.86 8.84 -0.04
N PRO A 97 1.71 9.35 0.49
CA PRO A 97 0.62 8.52 1.02
C PRO A 97 -0.34 7.99 -0.06
N LEU A 98 0.14 7.55 -1.24
CA LEU A 98 -0.71 7.21 -2.38
C LEU A 98 -1.79 6.18 -2.02
N ALA A 99 -1.41 5.05 -1.43
CA ALA A 99 -2.33 3.95 -1.12
C ALA A 99 -3.47 4.39 -0.18
N SER A 100 -3.13 5.11 0.89
CA SER A 100 -4.12 5.56 1.88
C SER A 100 -4.99 6.70 1.36
N ALA A 101 -4.41 7.64 0.61
CA ALA A 101 -5.14 8.75 0.01
C ALA A 101 -6.15 8.27 -1.04
N ALA A 102 -5.77 7.34 -1.91
CA ALA A 102 -6.69 6.78 -2.90
C ALA A 102 -7.84 6.01 -2.26
N ALA A 103 -7.57 5.21 -1.23
CA ALA A 103 -8.62 4.51 -0.49
C ALA A 103 -9.55 5.47 0.27
N ALA A 104 -9.02 6.55 0.85
CA ALA A 104 -9.80 7.59 1.53
C ALA A 104 -10.69 8.37 0.55
N ALA A 105 -10.15 8.77 -0.61
CA ALA A 105 -10.90 9.45 -1.68
C ALA A 105 -12.08 8.58 -2.16
N TRP A 106 -11.82 7.28 -2.40
CA TRP A 106 -12.85 6.32 -2.75
C TRP A 106 -13.93 6.19 -1.67
N CYS A 107 -13.53 6.07 -0.39
CA CYS A 107 -14.47 6.03 0.72
C CYS A 107 -15.29 7.31 0.86
N ALA A 108 -14.69 8.47 0.67
CA ALA A 108 -15.34 9.75 0.78
C ALA A 108 -16.18 10.11 -0.46
N GLN A 109 -15.99 9.41 -1.59
CA GLN A 109 -16.56 9.76 -2.90
C GLN A 109 -16.29 11.24 -3.24
N SER A 110 -15.07 11.68 -3.00
CA SER A 110 -14.65 13.08 -3.16
C SER A 110 -13.19 13.14 -3.56
N ARG A 111 -12.88 14.02 -4.49
CA ARG A 111 -11.50 14.27 -4.92
C ARG A 111 -10.59 14.65 -3.76
N THR A 112 -9.35 14.24 -3.90
CA THR A 112 -8.30 14.55 -2.94
C THR A 112 -8.01 16.06 -2.95
N SER A 113 -8.34 16.71 -1.83
CA SER A 113 -7.95 18.09 -1.53
C SER A 113 -7.14 18.08 -0.24
N GLY A 114 -5.82 18.07 -0.35
CA GLY A 114 -4.93 17.79 0.80
C GLY A 114 -4.67 16.30 1.00
N ILE A 115 -4.29 15.89 2.21
CA ILE A 115 -3.96 14.50 2.54
C ILE A 115 -5.09 13.92 3.40
N ALA A 116 -5.92 13.07 2.80
CA ALA A 116 -6.91 12.27 3.51
C ALA A 116 -6.38 10.85 3.72
N LEU A 117 -6.58 10.27 4.90
CA LEU A 117 -6.14 8.91 5.23
C LEU A 117 -7.34 8.07 5.69
N ILE A 118 -7.37 6.81 5.29
CA ILE A 118 -8.28 5.82 5.85
C ILE A 118 -7.63 5.16 7.07
N LEU A 119 -8.40 5.04 8.16
CA LEU A 119 -7.93 4.41 9.39
C LEU A 119 -8.54 3.00 9.54
N ASP A 120 -7.75 2.07 10.09
CA ASP A 120 -8.26 0.75 10.47
C ASP A 120 -9.34 0.85 11.55
N ASP A 121 -10.26 -0.14 11.57
CA ASP A 121 -11.26 -0.27 12.63
C ASP A 121 -10.58 -0.71 13.94
N VAL A 122 -10.57 0.18 14.91
CA VAL A 122 -10.05 -0.05 16.28
C VAL A 122 -11.17 -0.06 17.32
N GLY A 123 -12.43 -0.11 16.89
CA GLY A 123 -13.59 -0.04 17.79
C GLY A 123 -13.88 1.39 18.27
N ALA A 124 -13.65 2.39 17.44
CA ALA A 124 -14.03 3.78 17.75
C ALA A 124 -15.53 3.90 18.04
N THR A 125 -15.90 4.86 18.89
CA THR A 125 -17.29 5.13 19.29
C THR A 125 -17.70 6.52 18.84
N ALA A 126 -19.00 6.71 18.58
CA ALA A 126 -19.56 8.02 18.27
C ALA A 126 -20.76 8.31 19.17
N ASP A 127 -20.91 9.58 19.58
CA ASP A 127 -22.07 10.11 20.30
C ASP A 127 -22.49 11.43 19.64
N GLY A 128 -23.77 11.52 19.23
CA GLY A 128 -24.19 12.60 18.34
C GLY A 128 -23.29 12.68 17.11
N ASP A 129 -22.72 13.87 16.87
CA ASP A 129 -21.76 14.11 15.77
C ASP A 129 -20.29 14.01 16.24
N GLY A 130 -20.04 13.57 17.46
CA GLY A 130 -18.71 13.43 18.02
C GLY A 130 -18.17 12.01 17.91
N VAL A 131 -16.91 11.84 17.51
CA VAL A 131 -16.23 10.54 17.44
C VAL A 131 -15.06 10.48 18.42
N SER A 132 -14.87 9.31 19.06
CA SER A 132 -13.77 9.02 19.97
C SER A 132 -13.09 7.72 19.62
N GLY A 133 -11.75 7.71 19.62
CA GLY A 133 -10.92 6.55 19.29
C GLY A 133 -9.43 6.86 19.36
N ALA A 134 -8.58 5.83 19.31
CA ALA A 134 -7.14 5.99 19.35
C ALA A 134 -6.44 5.04 18.40
N TRP A 135 -5.51 5.58 17.62
CA TRP A 135 -4.66 4.87 16.67
C TRP A 135 -3.20 5.13 17.03
N PRO A 136 -2.47 4.14 17.53
CA PRO A 136 -1.12 4.34 18.07
C PRO A 136 -0.09 4.65 17.00
N LEU A 137 -0.34 4.26 15.76
CA LEU A 137 0.54 4.56 14.63
C LEU A 137 -0.28 4.66 13.34
N VAL A 138 -0.32 5.86 12.79
CA VAL A 138 -0.94 6.16 11.49
C VAL A 138 0.15 6.62 10.54
N PRO A 139 0.49 5.83 9.50
CA PRO A 139 1.41 6.28 8.46
C PRO A 139 0.91 7.58 7.83
N TYR A 140 1.81 8.54 7.65
CA TYR A 140 1.51 9.89 7.18
C TYR A 140 0.54 10.72 8.06
N GLY A 141 0.20 10.24 9.25
CA GLY A 141 -0.71 10.92 10.17
C GLY A 141 -0.21 12.29 10.62
N ASP A 142 1.11 12.52 10.62
CA ASP A 142 1.69 13.82 11.01
C ASP A 142 1.40 14.95 10.00
N ILE A 143 1.09 14.61 8.76
CA ILE A 143 0.79 15.56 7.68
C ILE A 143 -0.63 15.44 7.13
N ALA A 144 -1.47 14.60 7.73
CA ALA A 144 -2.84 14.44 7.32
C ALA A 144 -3.69 15.69 7.56
N ASP A 145 -4.64 15.94 6.68
CA ASP A 145 -5.67 16.97 6.83
C ASP A 145 -7.00 16.38 7.30
N ARG A 146 -7.32 15.17 6.83
CA ARG A 146 -8.59 14.50 7.09
C ARG A 146 -8.40 13.01 7.34
N LEU A 147 -9.29 12.44 8.14
CA LEU A 147 -9.32 11.02 8.50
C LEU A 147 -10.69 10.42 8.17
N VAL A 148 -10.70 9.32 7.46
CA VAL A 148 -11.90 8.48 7.24
C VAL A 148 -11.94 7.45 8.35
N VAL A 149 -13.02 7.46 9.14
CA VAL A 149 -13.15 6.69 10.38
C VAL A 149 -14.44 5.89 10.38
N LEU A 150 -14.37 4.62 10.76
CA LEU A 150 -15.52 3.80 11.14
C LEU A 150 -15.70 3.84 12.65
N ALA A 151 -16.90 4.15 13.13
CA ALA A 151 -17.23 4.21 14.56
C ALA A 151 -18.57 3.53 14.85
N ARG A 152 -18.83 3.23 16.13
CA ARG A 152 -20.12 2.71 16.62
C ARG A 152 -20.90 3.81 17.34
N ARG A 153 -22.14 4.07 16.90
CA ARG A 153 -23.07 5.05 17.46
C ARG A 153 -24.37 4.34 17.86
N SER A 154 -24.65 4.26 19.16
CA SER A 154 -25.87 3.63 19.68
C SER A 154 -26.14 2.21 19.16
N GLY A 155 -25.08 1.41 18.97
CA GLY A 155 -25.15 0.04 18.45
C GLY A 155 -25.11 -0.10 16.93
N GLU A 156 -25.22 1.00 16.18
CA GLU A 156 -25.09 1.06 14.72
C GLU A 156 -23.68 1.53 14.31
N SER A 157 -23.18 1.07 13.17
CA SER A 157 -21.91 1.56 12.60
C SER A 157 -22.16 2.82 11.80
N VAL A 158 -21.25 3.79 11.92
CA VAL A 158 -21.20 5.01 11.11
C VAL A 158 -19.83 5.18 10.51
N LEU A 159 -19.76 5.52 9.22
CA LEU A 159 -18.56 5.89 8.51
C LEU A 159 -18.60 7.40 8.28
N GLY A 160 -17.51 8.08 8.57
CA GLY A 160 -17.45 9.52 8.36
C GLY A 160 -16.04 10.05 8.20
N VAL A 161 -15.96 11.36 8.00
CA VAL A 161 -14.69 12.11 7.87
C VAL A 161 -14.58 13.07 9.04
N THR A 162 -13.40 13.13 9.64
CA THR A 162 -13.03 14.17 10.62
C THR A 162 -11.81 14.95 10.14
N SER A 163 -11.78 16.27 10.41
CA SER A 163 -10.60 17.08 10.15
C SER A 163 -9.55 16.91 11.24
N ILE A 164 -8.29 16.87 10.88
CA ILE A 164 -7.18 16.80 11.84
C ILE A 164 -7.09 18.09 12.70
N GLY A 165 -7.57 19.22 12.18
CA GLY A 165 -7.65 20.50 12.90
C GLY A 165 -8.89 20.68 13.76
N ALA A 166 -9.81 19.70 13.80
CA ALA A 166 -11.03 19.81 14.60
C ALA A 166 -10.73 19.78 16.11
N PRO A 167 -11.54 20.47 16.93
CA PRO A 167 -11.49 20.32 18.37
C PRO A 167 -11.61 18.83 18.78
N GLY A 168 -10.87 18.40 19.80
CA GLY A 168 -10.85 17.02 20.26
C GLY A 168 -9.93 16.09 19.49
N VAL A 169 -9.22 16.56 18.46
CA VAL A 169 -8.18 15.79 17.77
C VAL A 169 -6.82 16.08 18.42
N ARG A 170 -6.15 15.03 18.89
CA ARG A 170 -4.76 15.10 19.32
C ARG A 170 -3.88 14.27 18.40
N ARG A 171 -2.77 14.84 17.99
CA ARG A 171 -1.77 14.23 17.13
C ARG A 171 -0.41 14.34 17.79
N GLN A 172 0.28 13.20 17.91
CA GLN A 172 1.65 13.15 18.40
C GLN A 172 2.51 12.47 17.35
N ARG A 173 3.56 13.15 16.90
CA ARG A 173 4.50 12.65 15.91
C ARG A 173 5.20 11.39 16.38
N GLU A 174 5.27 10.40 15.50
CA GLU A 174 6.02 9.16 15.66
C GLU A 174 7.21 9.12 14.69
N LYS A 175 8.20 8.28 14.99
CA LYS A 175 9.40 8.12 14.15
C LYS A 175 9.52 6.69 13.64
N PRO A 176 8.88 6.36 12.52
CA PRO A 176 9.03 5.06 11.89
C PRO A 176 10.45 4.89 11.31
N LEU A 177 10.79 3.64 10.98
CA LEU A 177 12.14 3.27 10.51
C LEU A 177 12.54 3.98 9.20
N ASP A 178 11.58 4.26 8.33
CA ASP A 178 11.78 4.95 7.05
C ASP A 178 11.64 6.47 7.13
N HIS A 179 11.54 7.02 8.34
CA HIS A 179 11.38 8.44 8.62
C HIS A 179 10.16 9.09 7.95
N SER A 180 9.20 8.31 7.43
CA SER A 180 7.96 8.87 6.90
C SER A 180 7.19 9.64 7.99
N PRO A 181 6.38 10.66 7.62
CA PRO A 181 5.63 11.43 8.60
C PRO A 181 4.48 10.59 9.17
N ALA A 182 4.69 9.99 10.33
CA ALA A 182 3.70 9.20 11.04
C ALA A 182 3.31 9.85 12.37
N ALA A 183 2.12 9.53 12.86
CA ALA A 183 1.65 10.01 14.16
C ALA A 183 0.79 8.98 14.88
N SER A 184 0.78 9.03 16.22
CA SER A 184 -0.35 8.54 17.00
C SER A 184 -1.47 9.57 16.97
N ILE A 185 -2.72 9.11 16.80
CA ILE A 185 -3.90 9.98 16.69
C ILE A 185 -4.91 9.55 17.74
N THR A 186 -5.41 10.53 18.50
CA THR A 186 -6.50 10.33 19.47
C THR A 186 -7.60 11.31 19.14
N LEU A 187 -8.83 10.79 19.05
CA LEU A 187 -10.04 11.55 18.89
C LEU A 187 -10.81 11.51 20.21
N GLU A 188 -11.22 12.66 20.72
CA GLU A 188 -12.04 12.82 21.91
C GLU A 188 -13.21 13.73 21.57
N ASN A 189 -14.35 13.11 21.25
CA ASN A 189 -15.56 13.82 20.82
C ASN A 189 -15.29 14.78 19.63
N ALA A 190 -14.43 14.40 18.71
CA ALA A 190 -14.13 15.18 17.51
C ALA A 190 -15.30 15.13 16.54
N HIS A 191 -15.57 16.24 15.83
CA HIS A 191 -16.68 16.29 14.87
C HIS A 191 -16.49 15.27 13.74
N LEU A 192 -17.54 14.53 13.39
CA LEU A 192 -17.60 13.52 12.35
C LEU A 192 -18.68 13.86 11.32
N ASP A 193 -18.26 14.23 10.11
CA ASP A 193 -19.13 14.36 8.95
C ASP A 193 -19.51 12.96 8.45
N VAL A 194 -20.76 12.53 8.69
CA VAL A 194 -21.22 11.17 8.41
C VAL A 194 -21.41 10.98 6.89
N LEU A 195 -20.81 9.95 6.34
CA LEU A 195 -20.90 9.55 4.94
C LEU A 195 -21.88 8.40 4.70
N ALA A 196 -21.95 7.45 5.65
CA ALA A 196 -22.79 6.25 5.57
C ALA A 196 -23.11 5.73 6.98
N SER A 197 -24.19 4.92 7.10
CA SER A 197 -24.62 4.30 8.35
C SER A 197 -24.98 2.82 8.15
N GLY A 198 -25.04 2.07 9.27
CA GLY A 198 -25.45 0.67 9.27
C GLY A 198 -24.51 -0.27 8.52
N SER A 199 -25.10 -1.21 7.80
CA SER A 199 -24.35 -2.19 7.00
C SER A 199 -23.54 -1.57 5.86
N ASP A 200 -24.03 -0.47 5.28
CA ASP A 200 -23.34 0.25 4.22
C ASP A 200 -22.02 0.88 4.72
N ALA A 201 -22.06 1.49 5.92
CA ALA A 201 -20.86 2.03 6.56
C ALA A 201 -19.76 0.97 6.72
N VAL A 202 -20.14 -0.22 7.21
CA VAL A 202 -19.21 -1.36 7.40
C VAL A 202 -18.68 -1.86 6.06
N ALA A 203 -19.56 -2.06 5.08
CA ALA A 203 -19.19 -2.58 3.76
C ALA A 203 -18.24 -1.62 3.05
N ARG A 204 -18.56 -0.32 3.05
CA ARG A 204 -17.78 0.74 2.40
C ARG A 204 -16.40 0.92 3.05
N HIS A 205 -16.34 0.97 4.38
CA HIS A 205 -15.08 1.04 5.10
C HIS A 205 -14.19 -0.18 4.81
N ARG A 206 -14.74 -1.39 4.92
CA ARG A 206 -14.03 -2.64 4.63
C ARG A 206 -13.48 -2.68 3.21
N ALA A 207 -14.28 -2.28 2.23
CA ALA A 207 -13.85 -2.19 0.83
C ALA A 207 -12.73 -1.16 0.63
N GLY A 208 -12.77 -0.03 1.34
CA GLY A 208 -11.72 0.98 1.34
C GLY A 208 -10.41 0.46 1.97
N VAL A 209 -10.50 -0.19 3.12
CA VAL A 209 -9.33 -0.81 3.77
C VAL A 209 -8.71 -1.91 2.89
N ASN A 210 -9.52 -2.69 2.17
CA ASN A 210 -9.01 -3.68 1.22
C ASN A 210 -8.24 -3.01 0.06
N ARG A 211 -8.72 -1.88 -0.46
CA ARG A 211 -8.04 -1.07 -1.48
C ARG A 211 -6.69 -0.54 -0.97
N TYR A 212 -6.69 0.03 0.23
CA TYR A 212 -5.47 0.48 0.91
C TYR A 212 -4.44 -0.66 1.05
N ARG A 213 -4.88 -1.83 1.52
CA ARG A 213 -4.01 -2.99 1.72
C ARG A 213 -3.41 -3.50 0.42
N LEU A 214 -4.21 -3.64 -0.64
CA LEU A 214 -3.72 -4.11 -1.94
C LEU A 214 -2.76 -3.12 -2.58
N ALA A 215 -3.05 -1.82 -2.53
CA ALA A 215 -2.14 -0.79 -3.01
C ALA A 215 -0.82 -0.78 -2.21
N THR A 216 -0.86 -0.93 -0.88
CA THR A 216 0.35 -1.04 -0.05
C THR A 216 1.16 -2.30 -0.38
N VAL A 217 0.50 -3.45 -0.66
CA VAL A 217 1.20 -4.65 -1.15
C VAL A 217 1.83 -4.40 -2.52
N ALA A 218 1.17 -3.67 -3.41
CA ALA A 218 1.72 -3.29 -4.70
C ALA A 218 2.96 -2.38 -4.56
N GLU A 219 2.96 -1.41 -3.63
CA GLU A 219 4.17 -0.64 -3.28
C GLU A 219 5.31 -1.56 -2.80
N LEU A 220 5.01 -2.56 -1.96
CA LEU A 220 6.00 -3.55 -1.54
C LEU A 220 6.55 -4.39 -2.70
N ILE A 221 5.71 -4.73 -3.68
CA ILE A 221 6.15 -5.41 -4.92
C ILE A 221 7.13 -4.54 -5.69
N GLY A 222 6.85 -3.25 -5.82
CA GLY A 222 7.73 -2.27 -6.46
C GLY A 222 9.08 -2.16 -5.76
N LEU A 223 9.08 -1.95 -4.43
CA LEU A 223 10.29 -1.91 -3.61
C LEU A 223 11.13 -3.18 -3.74
N ALA A 224 10.49 -4.35 -3.65
CA ALA A 224 11.16 -5.64 -3.77
C ALA A 224 11.74 -5.85 -5.18
N SER A 225 10.99 -5.48 -6.22
CA SER A 225 11.40 -5.58 -7.62
C SER A 225 12.63 -4.74 -7.90
N ALA A 226 12.64 -3.48 -7.45
CA ALA A 226 13.77 -2.57 -7.64
C ALA A 226 15.02 -3.05 -6.88
N ALA A 227 14.87 -3.47 -5.62
CA ALA A 227 15.98 -4.01 -4.82
C ALA A 227 16.57 -5.29 -5.45
N ASN A 228 15.72 -6.21 -5.93
CA ASN A 228 16.17 -7.43 -6.61
C ASN A 228 16.87 -7.10 -7.93
N ALA A 229 16.31 -6.22 -8.76
CA ALA A 229 16.91 -5.80 -10.01
C ALA A 229 18.31 -5.16 -9.82
N ALA A 230 18.44 -4.24 -8.84
CA ALA A 230 19.72 -3.64 -8.50
C ALA A 230 20.75 -4.69 -8.03
N ALA A 231 20.33 -5.68 -7.24
CA ALA A 231 21.21 -6.77 -6.80
C ALA A 231 21.64 -7.67 -7.97
N VAL A 232 20.76 -7.91 -8.96
CA VAL A 232 21.08 -8.64 -10.19
C VAL A 232 22.16 -7.90 -10.99
N GLU A 233 21.99 -6.60 -11.22
CA GLU A 233 22.99 -5.80 -11.95
C GLU A 233 24.32 -5.74 -11.22
N TYR A 234 24.32 -5.56 -9.91
CA TYR A 234 25.54 -5.62 -9.13
C TYR A 234 26.24 -6.98 -9.22
N ALA A 235 25.48 -8.08 -9.17
CA ALA A 235 26.03 -9.43 -9.25
C ALA A 235 26.68 -9.73 -10.61
N LYS A 236 26.27 -9.05 -11.70
CA LYS A 236 26.89 -9.18 -13.03
C LYS A 236 28.25 -8.52 -13.11
N VAL A 237 28.47 -7.42 -12.38
CA VAL A 237 29.69 -6.60 -12.49
C VAL A 237 30.68 -6.79 -11.36
N ARG A 238 30.23 -7.16 -10.16
CA ARG A 238 31.11 -7.36 -9.00
C ARG A 238 31.93 -8.62 -9.15
N VAL A 239 33.23 -8.48 -9.25
CA VAL A 239 34.18 -9.59 -9.37
C VAL A 239 34.80 -9.93 -8.01
N THR A 240 34.79 -11.23 -7.66
CA THR A 240 35.53 -11.78 -6.52
C THR A 240 36.11 -13.14 -6.93
N PHE A 241 37.35 -13.42 -6.53
CA PHE A 241 38.05 -14.65 -6.92
C PHE A 241 38.03 -14.90 -8.44
N GLY A 242 38.33 -13.88 -9.21
CA GLY A 242 38.55 -13.94 -10.68
C GLY A 242 37.28 -14.04 -11.54
N ARG A 243 36.07 -13.97 -10.96
CA ARG A 243 34.80 -14.00 -11.73
C ARG A 243 33.68 -13.19 -11.08
N PRO A 244 32.67 -12.75 -11.86
CA PRO A 244 31.49 -12.10 -11.30
C PRO A 244 30.81 -12.95 -10.22
N ILE A 245 30.31 -12.32 -9.15
CA ILE A 245 29.64 -13.06 -8.06
C ILE A 245 28.35 -13.74 -8.55
N GLY A 246 27.68 -13.19 -9.57
CA GLY A 246 26.51 -13.78 -10.25
C GLY A 246 26.84 -15.10 -11.00
N ALA A 247 28.10 -15.45 -11.22
CA ALA A 247 28.48 -16.77 -11.73
C ALA A 247 28.32 -17.90 -10.70
N ARG A 248 28.12 -17.57 -9.40
CA ARG A 248 27.99 -18.54 -8.31
C ARG A 248 26.55 -18.96 -8.14
N GLN A 249 26.27 -20.26 -8.03
CA GLN A 249 24.92 -20.83 -7.92
C GLN A 249 24.15 -20.29 -6.68
N ALA A 250 24.83 -20.13 -5.53
CA ALA A 250 24.21 -19.60 -4.33
C ALA A 250 23.61 -18.18 -4.51
N ILE A 251 24.27 -17.32 -5.34
CA ILE A 251 23.76 -15.99 -5.67
C ILE A 251 22.63 -16.09 -6.70
N LYS A 252 22.79 -16.92 -7.75
CA LYS A 252 21.74 -17.11 -8.76
C LYS A 252 20.45 -17.62 -8.15
N HIS A 253 20.48 -18.68 -7.34
CA HIS A 253 19.30 -19.25 -6.72
C HIS A 253 18.59 -18.23 -5.84
N ARG A 254 19.34 -17.50 -5.00
CA ARG A 254 18.76 -16.45 -4.16
C ARG A 254 18.01 -15.40 -4.97
N LEU A 255 18.61 -14.88 -6.05
CA LEU A 255 17.99 -13.84 -6.87
C LEU A 255 16.76 -14.36 -7.64
N VAL A 256 16.79 -15.62 -8.09
CA VAL A 256 15.64 -16.27 -8.74
C VAL A 256 14.52 -16.53 -7.73
N ASP A 257 14.82 -17.01 -6.53
CA ASP A 257 13.82 -17.22 -5.47
C ASP A 257 13.15 -15.91 -5.07
N GLN A 258 13.90 -14.82 -4.99
CA GLN A 258 13.37 -13.48 -4.77
C GLN A 258 12.42 -13.06 -5.90
N ARG A 259 12.81 -13.26 -7.16
CA ARG A 259 11.95 -12.97 -8.31
C ARG A 259 10.67 -13.79 -8.27
N SER A 260 10.75 -15.08 -7.98
CA SER A 260 9.58 -15.95 -7.84
C SER A 260 8.63 -15.46 -6.74
N THR A 261 9.19 -15.01 -5.60
CA THR A 261 8.43 -14.44 -4.49
C THR A 261 7.64 -13.20 -4.91
N ILE A 262 8.25 -12.32 -5.70
CA ILE A 262 7.64 -11.09 -6.25
C ILE A 262 6.49 -11.45 -7.21
N GLU A 263 6.71 -12.39 -8.14
CA GLU A 263 5.69 -12.80 -9.11
C GLU A 263 4.47 -13.46 -8.45
N ILE A 264 4.68 -14.27 -7.41
CA ILE A 264 3.59 -14.83 -6.61
C ILE A 264 2.77 -13.70 -5.96
N ALA A 265 3.43 -12.72 -5.36
CA ALA A 265 2.74 -11.58 -4.74
C ALA A 265 1.91 -10.79 -5.77
N ARG A 266 2.46 -10.53 -6.95
CA ARG A 266 1.76 -9.83 -8.04
C ARG A 266 0.51 -10.60 -8.51
N ALA A 267 0.61 -11.92 -8.69
CA ALA A 267 -0.51 -12.76 -9.04
C ALA A 267 -1.61 -12.74 -7.96
N LEU A 268 -1.24 -12.77 -6.68
CA LEU A 268 -2.17 -12.69 -5.56
C LEU A 268 -2.88 -11.34 -5.49
N VAL A 269 -2.15 -10.23 -5.69
CA VAL A 269 -2.72 -8.87 -5.73
C VAL A 269 -3.71 -8.73 -6.88
N ASN A 270 -3.34 -9.15 -8.09
CA ASN A 270 -4.21 -9.09 -9.25
C ASN A 270 -5.51 -9.86 -9.01
N ARG A 271 -5.42 -11.08 -8.48
CA ARG A 271 -6.60 -11.90 -8.18
C ARG A 271 -7.48 -11.28 -7.10
N ALA A 272 -6.87 -10.70 -6.06
CA ALA A 272 -7.60 -10.04 -4.97
C ALA A 272 -8.25 -8.72 -5.43
N ALA A 273 -7.59 -7.98 -6.33
CA ALA A 273 -8.13 -6.77 -6.93
C ALA A 273 -9.40 -7.06 -7.73
N ASP A 274 -9.37 -8.05 -8.63
CA ASP A 274 -10.54 -8.46 -9.40
C ASP A 274 -11.71 -8.89 -8.51
N ALA A 275 -11.42 -9.71 -7.50
CA ALA A 275 -12.43 -10.16 -6.57
C ALA A 275 -13.06 -9.00 -5.77
N THR A 276 -12.26 -7.98 -5.43
CA THR A 276 -12.72 -6.79 -4.71
C THR A 276 -13.61 -5.92 -5.60
N GLU A 277 -13.20 -5.66 -6.84
CA GLU A 277 -13.96 -4.87 -7.80
C GLU A 277 -15.31 -5.51 -8.14
N LEU A 278 -15.32 -6.83 -8.30
CA LEU A 278 -16.53 -7.60 -8.62
C LEU A 278 -17.42 -7.88 -7.41
N GLY A 279 -17.07 -7.41 -6.20
CA GLY A 279 -17.81 -7.68 -4.97
C GLY A 279 -17.90 -9.18 -4.64
N HIS A 280 -16.87 -9.96 -5.03
CA HIS A 280 -16.89 -11.42 -4.85
C HIS A 280 -16.89 -11.80 -3.35
N PRO A 281 -17.65 -12.82 -2.92
CA PRO A 281 -17.74 -13.24 -1.52
C PRO A 281 -16.39 -13.61 -0.88
N ASP A 282 -15.41 -14.02 -1.67
CA ASP A 282 -14.07 -14.37 -1.20
C ASP A 282 -13.08 -13.20 -1.19
N ALA A 283 -13.47 -11.98 -1.57
CA ALA A 283 -12.58 -10.83 -1.71
C ALA A 283 -11.73 -10.60 -0.44
N ASP A 284 -12.34 -10.55 0.73
CA ASP A 284 -11.64 -10.33 2.01
C ASP A 284 -10.58 -11.41 2.30
N ALA A 285 -10.89 -12.67 1.95
CA ALA A 285 -9.97 -13.79 2.14
C ALA A 285 -8.80 -13.72 1.16
N LEU A 286 -9.05 -13.34 -0.09
CA LEU A 286 -8.03 -13.18 -1.12
C LEU A 286 -7.12 -11.98 -0.81
N VAL A 287 -7.67 -10.85 -0.35
CA VAL A 287 -6.89 -9.71 0.16
C VAL A 287 -6.02 -10.16 1.34
N SER A 288 -6.59 -10.87 2.31
CA SER A 288 -5.83 -11.38 3.46
C SER A 288 -4.74 -12.36 3.04
N LEU A 289 -4.94 -13.16 1.97
CA LEU A 289 -3.93 -14.06 1.42
C LEU A 289 -2.77 -13.28 0.80
N ALA A 290 -3.06 -12.24 0.01
CA ALA A 290 -2.04 -11.37 -0.57
C ALA A 290 -1.22 -10.66 0.52
N VAL A 291 -1.88 -10.10 1.54
CA VAL A 291 -1.22 -9.45 2.67
C VAL A 291 -0.40 -10.44 3.50
N PHE A 292 -0.96 -11.63 3.82
CA PHE A 292 -0.25 -12.67 4.56
C PHE A 292 1.05 -13.10 3.87
N TRP A 293 1.02 -13.21 2.53
CA TRP A 293 2.22 -13.49 1.74
C TRP A 293 3.21 -12.33 1.79
N ALA A 294 2.72 -11.10 1.59
CA ALA A 294 3.54 -9.91 1.42
C ALA A 294 4.35 -9.55 2.68
N ILE A 295 3.72 -9.57 3.86
CA ILE A 295 4.30 -9.08 5.13
C ILE A 295 5.69 -9.68 5.39
N ASP A 296 5.88 -10.97 5.18
CA ASP A 296 7.16 -11.62 5.41
C ASP A 296 7.98 -11.78 4.14
N SER A 297 7.33 -12.24 3.05
CA SER A 297 8.06 -12.70 1.88
C SER A 297 8.63 -11.52 1.08
N LEU A 298 7.86 -10.45 0.87
CA LEU A 298 8.35 -9.27 0.15
C LEU A 298 9.35 -8.45 0.97
N ARG A 299 9.13 -8.33 2.29
CA ARG A 299 10.06 -7.64 3.18
C ARG A 299 11.47 -8.27 3.15
N ARG A 300 11.56 -9.61 3.01
CA ARG A 300 12.84 -10.33 2.93
C ARG A 300 13.60 -10.12 1.64
N VAL A 301 12.97 -9.63 0.60
CA VAL A 301 13.65 -9.40 -0.69
C VAL A 301 14.71 -8.30 -0.59
N PRO A 302 14.43 -7.06 -0.09
CA PRO A 302 15.46 -6.06 0.15
C PRO A 302 16.54 -6.53 1.15
N GLU A 303 16.18 -7.32 2.18
CA GLU A 303 17.16 -7.95 3.09
C GLU A 303 18.13 -8.85 2.33
N GLY A 304 17.60 -9.70 1.45
CA GLY A 304 18.40 -10.59 0.62
C GLY A 304 19.23 -9.87 -0.43
N ALA A 305 18.75 -8.76 -1.00
CA ALA A 305 19.50 -7.88 -1.90
C ALA A 305 20.67 -7.22 -1.16
N THR A 306 20.44 -6.70 0.06
CA THR A 306 21.49 -6.16 0.94
C THR A 306 22.61 -7.17 1.16
N GLN A 307 22.28 -8.44 1.35
CA GLN A 307 23.29 -9.49 1.50
C GLN A 307 24.11 -9.73 0.21
N VAL A 308 23.51 -9.55 -0.97
CA VAL A 308 24.22 -9.68 -2.26
C VAL A 308 25.21 -8.54 -2.45
N PHE A 309 24.85 -7.30 -2.09
CA PHE A 309 25.75 -6.14 -2.12
C PHE A 309 26.91 -6.28 -1.13
N GLY A 310 26.69 -6.92 0.02
CA GLY A 310 27.69 -7.05 1.09
C GLY A 310 27.96 -5.72 1.79
N GLY A 311 29.22 -5.46 2.17
CA GLY A 311 29.58 -4.30 3.01
C GLY A 311 29.15 -2.92 2.47
N ILE A 312 29.08 -2.73 1.15
CA ILE A 312 28.67 -1.46 0.56
C ILE A 312 27.23 -1.09 0.88
N ALA A 313 26.33 -2.08 1.04
CA ALA A 313 24.93 -1.85 1.35
C ALA A 313 24.68 -1.22 2.72
N TYR A 314 25.69 -1.23 3.60
CA TYR A 314 25.63 -0.64 4.94
C TYR A 314 26.16 0.80 4.98
N THR A 315 26.67 1.31 3.85
CA THR A 315 27.07 2.72 3.77
C THR A 315 25.85 3.60 3.46
N TRP A 316 25.91 4.86 3.89
CA TRP A 316 24.80 5.80 3.69
C TRP A 316 24.60 6.15 2.19
N GLU A 317 25.64 6.07 1.41
CA GLU A 317 25.65 6.40 -0.03
C GLU A 317 24.91 5.36 -0.88
N HIS A 318 24.66 4.15 -0.34
CA HIS A 318 24.03 3.07 -1.08
C HIS A 318 22.51 3.03 -0.80
N ASP A 319 21.68 2.85 -1.84
CA ASP A 319 20.21 2.89 -1.73
C ASP A 319 19.56 1.66 -1.07
N ALA A 320 20.31 0.58 -0.82
CA ALA A 320 19.77 -0.65 -0.24
C ALA A 320 18.99 -0.41 1.06
N HIS A 321 19.48 0.49 1.93
CA HIS A 321 18.83 0.79 3.20
C HIS A 321 17.50 1.56 3.02
N VAL A 322 17.31 2.30 1.92
CA VAL A 322 16.05 2.99 1.60
C VAL A 322 14.95 1.94 1.38
N TYR A 323 15.20 0.99 0.47
CA TYR A 323 14.27 -0.11 0.18
C TYR A 323 13.98 -0.95 1.41
N LEU A 324 15.01 -1.27 2.21
CA LEU A 324 14.88 -2.05 3.42
C LEU A 324 13.96 -1.38 4.45
N ARG A 325 14.21 -0.09 4.74
CA ARG A 325 13.45 0.71 5.71
C ARG A 325 12.00 0.87 5.29
N GLN A 326 11.75 1.25 4.04
CA GLN A 326 10.39 1.40 3.52
C GLN A 326 9.62 0.08 3.48
N ALA A 327 10.27 -1.02 3.05
CA ALA A 327 9.62 -2.33 3.07
C ALA A 327 9.23 -2.76 4.50
N ALA A 328 10.07 -2.48 5.50
CA ALA A 328 9.76 -2.77 6.89
C ALA A 328 8.56 -1.95 7.41
N THR A 329 8.54 -0.64 7.15
CA THR A 329 7.45 0.25 7.59
C THR A 329 6.13 -0.10 6.90
N ARG A 330 6.12 -0.31 5.57
CA ARG A 330 4.90 -0.70 4.84
C ARG A 330 4.37 -2.07 5.27
N SER A 331 5.26 -3.05 5.50
CA SER A 331 4.85 -4.36 6.01
C SER A 331 4.20 -4.25 7.40
N ALA A 332 4.72 -3.39 8.28
CA ALA A 332 4.14 -3.14 9.60
C ALA A 332 2.75 -2.47 9.51
N ALA A 333 2.55 -1.57 8.54
CA ALA A 333 1.26 -0.89 8.31
C ALA A 333 0.14 -1.82 7.82
N LEU A 334 0.46 -3.00 7.31
CA LEU A 334 -0.51 -4.00 6.86
C LEU A 334 -1.16 -4.81 8.00
N GLY A 335 -0.74 -4.58 9.24
CA GLY A 335 -1.28 -5.26 10.42
C GLY A 335 -0.60 -6.59 10.75
N SER A 336 -1.28 -7.42 11.55
CA SER A 336 -0.71 -8.67 12.05
C SER A 336 -0.82 -9.81 11.04
N ARG A 337 0.32 -10.40 10.69
CA ARG A 337 0.36 -11.63 9.88
C ARG A 337 -0.50 -12.74 10.47
N ALA A 338 -0.59 -12.86 11.79
CA ALA A 338 -1.39 -13.88 12.47
C ALA A 338 -2.89 -13.67 12.22
N GLN A 339 -3.38 -12.43 12.20
CA GLN A 339 -4.77 -12.10 11.87
C GLN A 339 -5.10 -12.53 10.45
N HIS A 340 -4.30 -12.14 9.46
CA HIS A 340 -4.48 -12.54 8.05
C HIS A 340 -4.43 -14.04 7.86
N ARG A 341 -3.50 -14.75 8.52
CA ARG A 341 -3.46 -16.22 8.53
C ARG A 341 -4.76 -16.82 9.05
N THR A 342 -5.34 -16.27 10.09
CA THR A 342 -6.61 -16.76 10.66
C THR A 342 -7.76 -16.62 9.67
N VAL A 343 -7.87 -15.47 8.99
CA VAL A 343 -8.87 -15.25 7.95
C VAL A 343 -8.73 -16.29 6.83
N VAL A 344 -7.52 -16.46 6.30
CA VAL A 344 -7.24 -17.45 5.24
C VAL A 344 -7.54 -18.87 5.70
N ALA A 345 -7.16 -19.26 6.92
CA ALA A 345 -7.40 -20.60 7.45
C ALA A 345 -8.90 -20.88 7.61
N ASN A 346 -9.69 -19.92 8.08
CA ASN A 346 -11.14 -20.04 8.22
C ASN A 346 -11.82 -20.18 6.84
N TRP A 347 -11.41 -19.37 5.88
CA TRP A 347 -11.88 -19.45 4.49
C TRP A 347 -11.59 -20.81 3.86
N LEU A 348 -10.40 -21.37 4.03
CA LEU A 348 -10.05 -22.71 3.51
C LEU A 348 -10.86 -23.82 4.21
N ARG A 349 -11.15 -23.70 5.51
CA ARG A 349 -11.98 -24.66 6.24
C ARG A 349 -13.43 -24.64 5.76
N SER A 350 -14.02 -23.45 5.53
CA SER A 350 -15.41 -23.34 5.04
C SER A 350 -15.61 -24.00 3.67
N ARG A 351 -14.55 -24.07 2.85
CA ARG A 351 -14.57 -24.73 1.53
C ARG A 351 -14.39 -26.25 1.58
N ARG A 352 -13.86 -26.76 2.68
CA ARG A 352 -13.64 -28.20 2.88
C ARG A 352 -14.78 -28.89 3.63
N ALA A 353 -15.69 -28.14 4.23
CA ALA A 353 -16.86 -28.73 4.88
C ALA A 353 -17.73 -29.40 3.79
N PRO A 354 -18.10 -30.67 3.93
CA PRO A 354 -19.01 -31.33 3.00
C PRO A 354 -20.34 -30.56 3.03
N LYS A 355 -20.91 -30.34 1.82
CA LYS A 355 -22.25 -29.75 1.66
C LYS A 355 -23.30 -30.69 2.20
#